data_bc5b4372c5ec492a251c34be031e8c6d
#
_entry.id   bc5b4372c5ec492a251c34be031e8c6d
#
_cell.length_a   1.000
_cell.length_b   1.000
_cell.length_c   1.000
_cell.angle_alpha   90.00
_cell.angle_beta   90.00
_cell.angle_gamma   90.00
#
_symmetry.space_group_name_H-M   'P 1'
#
loop_
_entity.id
_entity.type
_entity.pdbx_description
1 polymer ?
#
loop_
_entity_poly.entity_id
_entity_poly.type
_entity_poly.pdbx_seq_one_letter_code
_entity_poly.pdbx_strand_id
1 'polypeptide(L)'
;MHGRSSGDTVVSALPCTHVYGNVVTNAAVLCGMTLVLLPRFDETEVLGAIQEHRATMFEGVPTMDMRMLHLPDFDRFDLSSLRICTVGGQTMPVATMEETERRFGCPLLELWGMTELGGLGTTHPHNGPRKLGSIGVPLPLTQTKVVAVGSAVDELPCGEIGELMVRGPLV
;
A
#
# COMPACT_ATOMS: atom_id res chain seq x y z
N MET A 1 6.82 1.50 10.09
CA MET A 1 5.42 1.05 10.09
C MET A 1 5.25 -0.30 9.40
N HIS A 2 5.90 -0.57 8.27
CA HIS A 2 5.80 -1.84 7.53
C HIS A 2 6.91 -2.85 7.88
N GLY A 3 7.83 -2.53 8.77
CA GLY A 3 8.92 -3.42 9.20
C GLY A 3 9.85 -3.84 8.06
N ARG A 4 10.14 -2.93 7.13
CA ARG A 4 11.05 -3.19 6.00
C ARG A 4 12.48 -3.39 6.45
N SER A 5 13.20 -4.31 5.84
CA SER A 5 14.59 -4.65 6.16
C SER A 5 15.36 -5.10 4.93
N SER A 6 16.69 -5.23 5.07
CA SER A 6 17.55 -5.73 3.99
C SER A 6 17.29 -7.20 3.62
N GLY A 7 16.53 -7.93 4.42
CA GLY A 7 16.10 -9.30 4.12
C GLY A 7 14.84 -9.35 3.24
N ASP A 8 14.22 -8.20 2.94
CA ASP A 8 13.01 -8.18 2.13
C ASP A 8 13.30 -8.10 0.63
N THR A 9 12.45 -8.80 -0.12
CA THR A 9 12.34 -8.67 -1.57
C THR A 9 10.96 -8.15 -1.89
N VAL A 10 10.87 -7.02 -2.58
CA VAL A 10 9.61 -6.42 -3.01
C VAL A 10 9.43 -6.55 -4.52
N VAL A 11 8.28 -7.05 -4.94
CA VAL A 11 7.82 -7.02 -6.34
C VAL A 11 6.89 -5.85 -6.53
N SER A 12 7.09 -5.08 -7.59
CA SER A 12 6.20 -3.99 -7.98
C SER A 12 6.21 -3.76 -9.50
N ALA A 13 5.04 -3.40 -10.04
CA ALA A 13 4.88 -2.91 -11.41
C ALA A 13 4.38 -1.46 -11.44
N LEU A 14 4.55 -0.74 -10.32
CA LEU A 14 4.19 0.68 -10.23
C LEU A 14 5.17 1.54 -11.02
N PRO A 15 4.69 2.50 -11.82
CA PRO A 15 5.56 3.43 -12.53
C PRO A 15 6.42 4.24 -11.56
N CYS A 16 7.76 4.19 -11.69
CA CYS A 16 8.68 4.95 -10.84
C CYS A 16 8.53 6.48 -10.99
N THR A 17 7.90 6.93 -12.08
CA THR A 17 7.57 8.34 -12.32
C THR A 17 6.35 8.82 -11.54
N HIS A 18 5.52 7.91 -11.06
CA HIS A 18 4.42 8.20 -10.14
C HIS A 18 4.94 8.19 -8.70
N VAL A 19 4.43 9.10 -7.86
CA VAL A 19 4.91 9.26 -6.49
C VAL A 19 4.88 7.96 -5.68
N TYR A 20 3.88 7.10 -5.86
CA TYR A 20 3.83 5.81 -5.16
C TYR A 20 4.98 4.89 -5.58
N GLY A 21 5.21 4.69 -6.88
CA GLY A 21 6.35 3.90 -7.36
C GLY A 21 7.71 4.49 -6.95
N ASN A 22 7.81 5.83 -6.90
CA ASN A 22 9.00 6.53 -6.38
C ASN A 22 9.24 6.21 -4.89
N VAL A 23 8.19 6.26 -4.06
CA VAL A 23 8.28 5.90 -2.63
C VAL A 23 8.73 4.45 -2.45
N VAL A 24 8.19 3.50 -3.23
CA VAL A 24 8.59 2.08 -3.18
C VAL A 24 10.07 1.92 -3.52
N THR A 25 10.52 2.56 -4.60
CA THR A 25 11.92 2.51 -5.06
C THR A 25 12.87 3.09 -4.00
N ASN A 26 12.55 4.27 -3.48
CA ASN A 26 13.37 4.90 -2.43
C ASN A 26 13.38 4.05 -1.14
N ALA A 27 12.25 3.47 -0.75
CA ALA A 27 12.19 2.59 0.41
C ALA A 27 13.07 1.35 0.24
N ALA A 28 13.07 0.76 -0.96
CA ALA A 28 13.94 -0.38 -1.27
C ALA A 28 15.42 -0.02 -1.12
N VAL A 29 15.84 1.11 -1.69
CA VAL A 29 17.23 1.59 -1.57
C VAL A 29 17.60 1.91 -0.12
N LEU A 30 16.77 2.67 0.59
CA LEU A 30 17.04 3.10 1.97
C LEU A 30 17.10 1.94 2.96
N CYS A 31 16.29 0.90 2.75
CA CYS A 31 16.25 -0.27 3.63
C CYS A 31 17.20 -1.40 3.17
N GLY A 32 17.89 -1.23 2.03
CA GLY A 32 18.78 -2.26 1.46
C GLY A 32 18.02 -3.48 0.95
N MET A 33 16.75 -3.31 0.53
CA MET A 33 15.90 -4.38 0.03
C MET A 33 16.26 -4.77 -1.40
N THR A 34 15.87 -5.97 -1.82
CA THR A 34 15.83 -6.33 -3.24
C THR A 34 14.54 -5.79 -3.86
N LEU A 35 14.66 -5.02 -4.94
CA LEU A 35 13.51 -4.56 -5.73
C LEU A 35 13.45 -5.31 -7.05
N VAL A 36 12.38 -6.08 -7.24
CA VAL A 36 12.00 -6.70 -8.52
C VAL A 36 10.98 -5.79 -9.18
N LEU A 37 11.47 -4.99 -10.13
CA LEU A 37 10.66 -3.99 -10.81
C LEU A 37 10.26 -4.51 -12.19
N LEU A 38 8.96 -4.66 -12.41
CA LEU A 38 8.41 -5.04 -13.70
C LEU A 38 8.10 -3.79 -14.53
N PRO A 39 8.43 -3.76 -15.83
CA PRO A 39 8.26 -2.57 -16.67
C PRO A 39 6.79 -2.21 -16.91
N ARG A 40 5.90 -3.16 -16.76
CA ARG A 40 4.45 -3.02 -16.86
C ARG A 40 3.77 -4.09 -16.02
N PHE A 41 2.51 -3.86 -15.70
CA PHE A 41 1.71 -4.84 -15.00
C PHE A 41 1.18 -5.92 -15.95
N ASP A 42 1.47 -7.16 -15.63
CA ASP A 42 0.85 -8.37 -16.12
C ASP A 42 0.67 -9.32 -14.94
N GLU A 43 -0.52 -9.89 -14.78
CA GLU A 43 -0.89 -10.70 -13.62
C GLU A 43 0.01 -11.92 -13.47
N THR A 44 0.28 -12.61 -14.56
CA THR A 44 1.08 -13.83 -14.59
C THR A 44 2.55 -13.51 -14.31
N GLU A 45 3.07 -12.42 -14.89
CA GLU A 45 4.45 -11.98 -14.64
C GLU A 45 4.66 -11.57 -13.18
N VAL A 46 3.70 -10.84 -12.58
CA VAL A 46 3.78 -10.43 -11.16
C VAL A 46 3.76 -11.65 -10.23
N LEU A 47 2.78 -12.54 -10.40
CA LEU A 47 2.67 -13.75 -9.56
C LEU A 47 3.88 -14.67 -9.75
N GLY A 48 4.36 -14.81 -10.98
CA GLY A 48 5.58 -15.55 -11.31
C GLY A 48 6.81 -14.95 -10.64
N ALA A 49 6.97 -13.64 -10.68
CA ALA A 49 8.08 -12.93 -10.03
C ALA A 49 8.04 -13.07 -8.50
N ILE A 50 6.86 -13.04 -7.89
CA ILE A 50 6.71 -13.29 -6.43
C ILE A 50 7.24 -14.69 -6.09
N GLN A 51 6.82 -15.71 -6.83
CA GLN A 51 7.26 -17.09 -6.63
C GLN A 51 8.77 -17.27 -6.89
N GLU A 52 9.26 -16.80 -8.05
CA GLU A 52 10.65 -16.99 -8.49
C GLU A 52 11.65 -16.34 -7.54
N HIS A 53 11.37 -15.11 -7.13
CA HIS A 53 12.27 -14.34 -6.25
C HIS A 53 11.96 -14.54 -4.76
N ARG A 54 11.02 -15.42 -4.41
CA ARG A 54 10.57 -15.63 -3.02
C ARG A 54 10.26 -14.28 -2.35
N ALA A 55 9.52 -13.43 -3.06
CA ALA A 55 9.25 -12.08 -2.60
C ALA A 55 8.49 -12.08 -1.27
N THR A 56 8.91 -11.20 -0.38
CA THR A 56 8.27 -11.03 0.94
C THR A 56 7.23 -9.93 0.94
N MET A 57 7.24 -9.09 -0.10
CA MET A 57 6.33 -7.95 -0.25
C MET A 57 5.86 -7.80 -1.70
N PHE A 58 4.59 -7.42 -1.84
CA PHE A 58 4.05 -6.91 -3.09
C PHE A 58 3.44 -5.52 -2.86
N GLU A 59 3.69 -4.60 -3.79
CA GLU A 59 3.15 -3.24 -3.74
C GLU A 59 2.42 -2.91 -5.03
N GLY A 60 1.14 -2.62 -4.92
CA GLY A 60 0.27 -2.42 -6.05
C GLY A 60 -0.87 -1.43 -5.81
N VAL A 61 -1.76 -1.38 -6.77
CA VAL A 61 -3.02 -0.61 -6.71
C VAL A 61 -4.20 -1.57 -6.80
N PRO A 62 -5.42 -1.19 -6.35
CA PRO A 62 -6.57 -2.10 -6.29
C PRO A 62 -6.87 -2.87 -7.57
N THR A 63 -6.68 -2.23 -8.73
CA THR A 63 -6.90 -2.88 -10.03
C THR A 63 -5.92 -4.02 -10.31
N MET A 64 -4.69 -3.94 -9.80
CA MET A 64 -3.70 -5.02 -9.92
C MET A 64 -4.14 -6.23 -9.09
N ASP A 65 -4.51 -6.01 -7.82
CA ASP A 65 -5.00 -7.07 -6.94
C ASP A 65 -6.24 -7.74 -7.54
N MET A 66 -7.22 -6.96 -7.96
CA MET A 66 -8.45 -7.49 -8.58
C MET A 66 -8.16 -8.34 -9.81
N ARG A 67 -7.28 -7.91 -10.70
CA ARG A 67 -6.92 -8.65 -11.90
C ARG A 67 -6.22 -9.96 -11.55
N MET A 68 -5.29 -9.96 -10.60
CA MET A 68 -4.64 -11.19 -10.12
C MET A 68 -5.64 -12.16 -9.50
N LEU A 69 -6.57 -11.67 -8.66
CA LEU A 69 -7.62 -12.51 -8.07
C LEU A 69 -8.54 -13.18 -9.10
N HIS A 70 -8.77 -12.54 -10.26
CA HIS A 70 -9.57 -13.09 -11.35
C HIS A 70 -8.81 -14.01 -12.30
N LEU A 71 -7.50 -14.17 -12.12
CA LEU A 71 -6.73 -15.07 -12.96
C LEU A 71 -7.16 -16.54 -12.72
N PRO A 72 -7.61 -17.28 -13.76
CA PRO A 72 -8.11 -18.66 -13.59
C PRO A 72 -7.11 -19.59 -12.91
N ASP A 73 -5.83 -19.40 -13.20
CA ASP A 73 -4.73 -20.23 -12.73
C ASP A 73 -4.00 -19.62 -11.51
N PHE A 74 -4.63 -18.71 -10.77
CA PHE A 74 -4.00 -18.04 -9.62
C PHE A 74 -3.38 -19.04 -8.63
N ASP A 75 -4.11 -20.11 -8.31
CA ASP A 75 -3.72 -21.08 -7.28
C ASP A 75 -2.50 -21.96 -7.67
N ARG A 76 -2.00 -21.83 -8.90
CA ARG A 76 -0.75 -22.50 -9.32
C ARG A 76 0.51 -21.80 -8.82
N PHE A 77 0.42 -20.57 -8.38
CA PHE A 77 1.56 -19.79 -7.91
C PHE A 77 1.77 -19.98 -6.40
N ASP A 78 3.02 -20.19 -6.01
CA ASP A 78 3.42 -20.23 -4.60
C ASP A 78 3.69 -18.82 -4.08
N LEU A 79 2.74 -18.29 -3.31
CA LEU A 79 2.83 -16.99 -2.67
C LEU A 79 3.22 -17.07 -1.19
N SER A 80 3.59 -18.24 -0.69
CA SER A 80 3.86 -18.49 0.74
C SER A 80 5.01 -17.67 1.33
N SER A 81 5.83 -17.06 0.50
CA SER A 81 6.90 -16.15 0.93
C SER A 81 6.41 -14.75 1.30
N LEU A 82 5.21 -14.36 0.84
CA LEU A 82 4.66 -13.04 1.15
C LEU A 82 4.38 -12.92 2.64
N ARG A 83 4.88 -11.85 3.25
CA ARG A 83 4.56 -11.49 4.64
C ARG A 83 3.64 -10.29 4.74
N ILE A 84 3.57 -9.48 3.69
CA ILE A 84 2.78 -8.25 3.64
C ILE A 84 2.58 -7.79 2.20
N CYS A 85 1.38 -7.33 1.90
CA CYS A 85 1.09 -6.56 0.70
C CYS A 85 0.64 -5.15 1.06
N THR A 86 0.87 -4.19 0.17
CA THR A 86 0.36 -2.83 0.34
C THR A 86 -0.47 -2.43 -0.86
N VAL A 87 -1.53 -1.68 -0.61
CA VAL A 87 -2.42 -1.16 -1.64
C VAL A 87 -2.72 0.31 -1.41
N GLY A 88 -2.71 1.10 -2.47
CA GLY A 88 -3.02 2.52 -2.40
C GLY A 88 -3.32 3.14 -3.77
N GLY A 89 -3.52 4.45 -3.79
CA GLY A 89 -3.80 5.21 -5.00
C GLY A 89 -5.28 5.27 -5.38
N GLN A 90 -6.09 4.33 -4.91
CA GLN A 90 -7.55 4.32 -5.09
C GLN A 90 -8.22 3.61 -3.92
N THR A 91 -9.50 3.87 -3.73
CA THR A 91 -10.31 3.13 -2.76
C THR A 91 -10.52 1.69 -3.23
N MET A 92 -10.35 0.73 -2.31
CA MET A 92 -10.58 -0.68 -2.55
C MET A 92 -11.78 -1.16 -1.71
N PRO A 93 -12.74 -1.92 -2.29
CA PRO A 93 -13.83 -2.49 -1.50
C PRO A 93 -13.32 -3.45 -0.42
N VAL A 94 -13.89 -3.37 0.78
CA VAL A 94 -13.47 -4.20 1.93
C VAL A 94 -13.52 -5.69 1.58
N ALA A 95 -14.58 -6.16 0.91
CA ALA A 95 -14.69 -7.56 0.49
C ALA A 95 -13.53 -8.00 -0.45
N THR A 96 -13.04 -7.09 -1.30
CA THR A 96 -11.88 -7.37 -2.17
C THR A 96 -10.59 -7.42 -1.35
N MET A 97 -10.45 -6.56 -0.33
CA MET A 97 -9.30 -6.60 0.58
C MET A 97 -9.25 -7.92 1.35
N GLU A 98 -10.38 -8.36 1.91
CA GLU A 98 -10.51 -9.63 2.63
C GLU A 98 -10.16 -10.82 1.72
N GLU A 99 -10.65 -10.80 0.48
CA GLU A 99 -10.33 -11.84 -0.50
C GLU A 99 -8.85 -11.84 -0.88
N THR A 100 -8.23 -10.65 -1.04
CA THR A 100 -6.79 -10.53 -1.29
C THR A 100 -6.00 -11.11 -0.12
N GLU A 101 -6.29 -10.74 1.13
CA GLU A 101 -5.62 -11.31 2.30
C GLU A 101 -5.75 -12.83 2.36
N ARG A 102 -6.95 -13.33 2.09
CA ARG A 102 -7.23 -14.77 2.13
C ARG A 102 -6.44 -15.54 1.06
N ARG A 103 -6.39 -15.03 -0.17
CA ARG A 103 -5.74 -15.72 -1.29
C ARG A 103 -4.22 -15.51 -1.34
N PHE A 104 -3.73 -14.35 -0.93
CA PHE A 104 -2.29 -14.08 -0.88
C PHE A 104 -1.66 -14.63 0.40
N GLY A 105 -2.46 -14.97 1.40
CA GLY A 105 -2.00 -15.56 2.66
C GLY A 105 -1.25 -14.59 3.58
N CYS A 106 -1.37 -13.29 3.35
CA CYS A 106 -0.68 -12.27 4.14
C CYS A 106 -1.54 -11.01 4.32
N PRO A 107 -1.23 -10.16 5.32
CA PRO A 107 -1.93 -8.91 5.51
C PRO A 107 -1.81 -7.95 4.32
N LEU A 108 -2.92 -7.30 3.96
CA LEU A 108 -2.97 -6.19 3.00
C LEU A 108 -3.05 -4.87 3.77
N LEU A 109 -2.03 -4.04 3.67
CA LEU A 109 -2.01 -2.74 4.32
C LEU A 109 -2.43 -1.66 3.34
N GLU A 110 -3.52 -1.00 3.67
CA GLU A 110 -3.97 0.17 2.94
C GLU A 110 -3.07 1.36 3.26
N LEU A 111 -2.78 2.16 2.25
CA LEU A 111 -2.03 3.40 2.39
C LEU A 111 -2.67 4.50 1.56
N TRP A 112 -2.58 5.72 2.06
CA TRP A 112 -3.06 6.91 1.39
C TRP A 112 -1.96 7.95 1.31
N GLY A 113 -1.92 8.62 0.19
CA GLY A 113 -0.99 9.71 -0.07
C GLY A 113 -1.28 10.41 -1.37
N MET A 114 -0.51 11.44 -1.64
CA MET A 114 -0.61 12.28 -2.82
C MET A 114 0.74 12.94 -3.10
N THR A 115 0.90 13.48 -4.30
CA THR A 115 2.16 14.10 -4.73
C THR A 115 2.55 15.27 -3.83
N GLU A 116 1.57 16.04 -3.36
CA GLU A 116 1.74 17.21 -2.49
C GLU A 116 2.27 16.85 -1.08
N LEU A 117 2.20 15.58 -0.70
CA LEU A 117 2.76 15.05 0.55
C LEU A 117 4.10 14.32 0.34
N GLY A 118 4.74 14.48 -0.82
CA GLY A 118 5.91 13.69 -1.17
C GLY A 118 5.63 12.19 -1.30
N GLY A 119 4.37 11.79 -1.30
CA GLY A 119 3.89 10.43 -1.59
C GLY A 119 2.95 9.84 -0.56
N LEU A 120 3.41 9.56 0.64
CA LEU A 120 2.65 8.81 1.64
C LEU A 120 2.30 9.71 2.84
N GLY A 121 1.02 9.78 3.20
CA GLY A 121 0.52 10.54 4.35
C GLY A 121 0.07 9.65 5.51
N THR A 122 -0.64 8.57 5.21
CA THR A 122 -1.16 7.63 6.21
C THR A 122 -0.99 6.18 5.75
N THR A 123 -1.00 5.24 6.68
CA THR A 123 -1.00 3.80 6.37
C THR A 123 -1.48 2.97 7.55
N HIS A 124 -1.88 1.73 7.29
CA HIS A 124 -2.10 0.76 8.35
C HIS A 124 -0.77 0.36 9.02
N PRO A 125 -0.72 0.26 10.36
CA PRO A 125 0.42 -0.31 11.05
C PRO A 125 0.48 -1.83 10.83
N HIS A 126 1.68 -2.37 10.53
CA HIS A 126 1.86 -3.81 10.36
C HIS A 126 1.59 -4.58 11.67
N ASN A 127 2.08 -4.07 12.79
CA ASN A 127 1.98 -4.70 14.11
C ASN A 127 0.93 -4.02 15.01
N GLY A 128 -0.18 -3.57 14.45
CA GLY A 128 -1.23 -2.87 15.19
C GLY A 128 -2.63 -3.16 14.65
N PRO A 129 -3.65 -2.61 15.30
CA PRO A 129 -5.01 -2.77 14.81
C PRO A 129 -5.17 -2.15 13.43
N ARG A 130 -5.80 -2.89 12.53
CA ARG A 130 -6.14 -2.45 11.19
C ARG A 130 -7.66 -2.36 11.05
N LYS A 131 -8.12 -1.38 10.30
CA LYS A 131 -9.52 -1.22 9.96
C LYS A 131 -9.62 -1.15 8.43
N LEU A 132 -9.95 -2.26 7.80
CA LEU A 132 -10.12 -2.32 6.35
C LEU A 132 -11.11 -1.26 5.86
N GLY A 133 -10.81 -0.62 4.73
CA GLY A 133 -11.57 0.51 4.21
C GLY A 133 -11.24 1.86 4.88
N SER A 134 -10.22 1.89 5.72
CA SER A 134 -9.67 3.11 6.32
C SER A 134 -8.27 3.38 5.76
N ILE A 135 -7.93 4.65 5.56
CA ILE A 135 -6.59 5.06 5.15
C ILE A 135 -5.52 4.87 6.26
N GLY A 136 -5.90 4.34 7.42
CA GLY A 136 -4.98 4.05 8.52
C GLY A 136 -4.68 5.26 9.40
N VAL A 137 -3.44 5.29 9.92
CA VAL A 137 -2.95 6.33 10.84
C VAL A 137 -1.86 7.18 10.18
N PRO A 138 -1.66 8.44 10.61
CA PRO A 138 -0.62 9.30 10.08
C PRO A 138 0.78 8.69 10.22
N LEU A 139 1.65 8.99 9.27
CA LEU A 139 3.07 8.68 9.38
C LEU A 139 3.71 9.44 10.55
N PRO A 140 4.85 8.96 11.09
CA PRO A 140 5.60 9.70 12.09
C PRO A 140 5.87 11.15 11.65
N LEU A 141 5.71 12.09 12.59
CA LEU A 141 5.83 13.54 12.39
C LEU A 141 4.74 14.17 11.50
N THR A 142 3.79 13.39 11.00
CA THR A 142 2.62 13.89 10.27
C THR A 142 1.44 13.99 11.21
N GLN A 143 0.70 15.09 11.11
CA GLN A 143 -0.53 15.33 11.88
C GLN A 143 -1.70 15.44 10.90
N THR A 144 -2.83 14.86 11.28
CA THR A 144 -4.07 14.93 10.51
C THR A 144 -5.22 15.39 11.39
N LYS A 145 -6.14 16.15 10.82
CA LYS A 145 -7.45 16.49 11.43
C LYS A 145 -8.52 16.55 10.34
N VAL A 146 -9.76 16.37 10.73
CA VAL A 146 -10.92 16.58 9.85
C VAL A 146 -11.58 17.89 10.24
N VAL A 147 -11.84 18.75 9.25
CA VAL A 147 -12.46 20.05 9.46
C VAL A 147 -13.73 20.18 8.64
N ALA A 148 -14.58 21.13 9.02
CA ALA A 148 -15.76 21.46 8.23
C ALA A 148 -15.36 21.91 6.82
N VAL A 149 -16.13 21.49 5.81
CA VAL A 149 -15.88 21.83 4.40
C VAL A 149 -15.77 23.35 4.22
N GLY A 150 -14.65 23.79 3.63
CA GLY A 150 -14.33 25.20 3.42
C GLY A 150 -13.79 25.93 4.66
N SER A 151 -13.53 25.24 5.77
CA SER A 151 -12.89 25.79 6.97
C SER A 151 -11.49 25.20 7.14
N ALA A 152 -10.54 26.02 7.58
CA ALA A 152 -9.20 25.54 7.96
C ALA A 152 -9.06 25.31 9.48
N VAL A 153 -10.06 25.75 10.28
CA VAL A 153 -9.95 25.82 11.75
C VAL A 153 -11.01 25.01 12.48
N ASP A 154 -12.22 24.87 11.92
CA ASP A 154 -13.35 24.23 12.59
C ASP A 154 -13.23 22.72 12.56
N GLU A 155 -12.48 22.17 13.52
CA GLU A 155 -12.27 20.74 13.67
C GLU A 155 -13.58 20.02 14.02
N LEU A 156 -13.85 18.95 13.30
CA LEU A 156 -15.04 18.13 13.48
C LEU A 156 -14.79 16.98 14.48
N PRO A 157 -15.79 16.64 15.29
CA PRO A 157 -15.70 15.47 16.16
C PRO A 157 -15.56 14.16 15.35
N CYS A 158 -15.05 13.13 16.03
CA CYS A 158 -14.90 11.80 15.43
C CYS A 158 -16.25 11.25 14.95
N GLY A 159 -16.28 10.77 13.70
CA GLY A 159 -17.46 10.21 13.05
C GLY A 159 -18.19 11.18 12.12
N GLU A 160 -17.83 12.45 12.11
CA GLU A 160 -18.35 13.42 11.15
C GLU A 160 -17.54 13.48 9.85
N ILE A 161 -18.24 13.80 8.75
CA ILE A 161 -17.63 13.90 7.41
C ILE A 161 -17.18 15.32 7.15
N GLY A 162 -15.92 15.50 6.73
CA GLY A 162 -15.34 16.79 6.41
C GLY A 162 -14.11 16.71 5.52
N GLU A 163 -13.33 17.75 5.46
CA GLU A 163 -12.06 17.82 4.73
C GLU A 163 -10.90 17.35 5.59
N LEU A 164 -10.06 16.45 5.03
CA LEU A 164 -8.85 15.98 5.69
C LEU A 164 -7.73 17.01 5.53
N MET A 165 -7.30 17.57 6.65
CA MET A 165 -6.15 18.46 6.72
C MET A 165 -4.91 17.67 7.16
N VAL A 166 -3.79 17.95 6.50
CA VAL A 166 -2.51 17.32 6.82
C VAL A 166 -1.45 18.39 7.10
N ARG A 167 -0.63 18.15 8.11
CA ARG A 167 0.50 19.01 8.46
C ARG A 167 1.71 18.14 8.82
N GLY A 168 2.88 18.54 8.36
CA GLY A 168 4.12 17.87 8.70
C GLY A 168 5.27 18.25 7.77
N PRO A 169 6.44 17.63 7.94
CA PRO A 169 7.62 17.93 7.12
C PRO A 169 7.51 17.48 5.66
N LEU A 170 6.44 16.75 5.32
CA LEU A 170 6.19 16.26 3.96
C LEU A 170 5.27 17.19 3.15
N VAL A 171 4.71 18.23 3.78
CA VAL A 171 3.79 19.20 3.15
C VAL A 171 4.55 20.44 2.69
#